data_505c41c4654d5cd6d6c65173aef1d71b
#
_entry.id   505c41c4654d5cd6d6c65173aef1d71b
#
_cell.length_a   1.000
_cell.length_b   1.000
_cell.length_c   1.000
_cell.angle_alpha   90.00
_cell.angle_beta   90.00
_cell.angle_gamma   90.00
#
_symmetry.space_group_name_H-M   'P 1'
#
loop_
_entity.id
_entity.type
_entity.pdbx_description
1 polymer ?
#
loop_
_entity_poly.entity_id
_entity_poly.type
_entity_poly.pdbx_seq_one_letter_code
_entity_poly.pdbx_strand_id
1 'polypeptide(L)'
;MVTSPLGIVPRDLEDVWPAGFYDIPVTGDWTGEELDRIQQMVQSLVERHNYRCVINHSGIDLTLDGVEVIETRQGESSGARNSLQRLTDAVNLSKKEYDLRRRKGESVNMDRFKSISRYLYGRDDWLEGCRIKGKPPRWRIEKDGKQVALWFFDRAGFAFSKEAITFLHENEILPCVHLKPSIKWKGDLHLGIIESYDNNIRRGQDLLVLQDGRPVGSARSLAPGWEWAGTPGRLAKMHQKY
;
A
#
# COMPACT_ATOMS: atom_id res chain seq x y z
N MET A 1 -14.15 1.78 -11.27
CA MET A 1 -13.15 1.79 -10.17
C MET A 1 -12.89 3.22 -9.75
N VAL A 2 -12.51 3.46 -8.52
CA VAL A 2 -12.04 4.78 -8.08
C VAL A 2 -10.69 4.64 -7.43
N THR A 3 -9.80 5.56 -7.76
CA THR A 3 -8.52 5.73 -7.11
C THR A 3 -8.55 7.00 -6.27
N SER A 4 -8.01 6.95 -5.08
CA SER A 4 -7.97 8.10 -4.18
C SER A 4 -6.70 8.08 -3.35
N PRO A 5 -6.21 9.24 -2.92
CA PRO A 5 -5.23 9.27 -1.85
C PRO A 5 -5.79 8.59 -0.61
N LEU A 6 -4.92 7.91 0.10
CA LEU A 6 -5.29 7.16 1.27
C LEU A 6 -6.08 7.99 2.29
N GLY A 7 -7.19 7.43 2.77
CA GLY A 7 -7.94 7.98 3.89
C GLY A 7 -8.80 9.21 3.59
N ILE A 8 -8.88 9.66 2.34
CA ILE A 8 -9.63 10.88 1.98
C ILE A 8 -11.08 10.61 1.61
N VAL A 9 -11.48 9.36 1.42
CA VAL A 9 -12.83 9.06 0.95
C VAL A 9 -13.83 9.09 2.08
N PRO A 10 -14.91 9.86 1.94
CA PRO A 10 -16.00 9.85 2.87
C PRO A 10 -16.61 8.44 2.98
N ARG A 11 -16.86 7.99 4.20
CA ARG A 11 -17.52 6.69 4.47
C ARG A 11 -18.85 6.56 3.74
N ASP A 12 -19.55 7.65 3.53
CA ASP A 12 -20.83 7.71 2.82
C ASP A 12 -20.71 7.27 1.34
N LEU A 13 -19.52 7.35 0.75
CA LEU A 13 -19.26 6.84 -0.58
C LEU A 13 -18.92 5.34 -0.59
N GLU A 14 -18.44 4.76 0.50
CA GLU A 14 -18.16 3.32 0.57
C GLU A 14 -19.44 2.47 0.40
N ASP A 15 -20.56 2.91 0.93
CA ASP A 15 -21.86 2.21 0.80
C ASP A 15 -22.48 2.31 -0.60
N VAL A 16 -21.98 3.22 -1.39
CA VAL A 16 -22.50 3.53 -2.72
C VAL A 16 -21.69 2.84 -3.82
N TRP A 17 -20.58 2.18 -3.51
CA TRP A 17 -19.63 1.62 -4.48
C TRP A 17 -20.00 0.25 -5.01
N PRO A 18 -20.25 0.18 -6.31
CA PRO A 18 -20.51 -1.12 -6.91
C PRO A 18 -19.28 -1.88 -7.36
N ALA A 19 -18.15 -1.23 -7.56
CA ALA A 19 -17.07 -1.86 -8.32
C ALA A 19 -15.68 -1.87 -7.69
N GLY A 20 -15.44 -1.11 -6.65
CA GLY A 20 -14.13 -1.15 -5.98
C GLY A 20 -13.51 0.22 -5.81
N PHE A 21 -12.90 0.36 -4.68
CA PHE A 21 -12.26 1.55 -4.21
C PHE A 21 -10.81 1.20 -3.87
N TYR A 22 -9.85 1.91 -4.43
CA TYR A 22 -8.45 1.61 -4.25
C TYR A 22 -7.70 2.84 -3.73
N ASP A 23 -7.11 2.69 -2.55
CA ASP A 23 -6.24 3.70 -1.99
C ASP A 23 -4.90 3.65 -2.70
N ILE A 24 -4.43 4.80 -3.13
CA ILE A 24 -3.07 4.96 -3.62
C ILE A 24 -2.23 5.47 -2.46
N PRO A 25 -1.15 4.79 -2.10
CA PRO A 25 -0.24 5.25 -1.07
C PRO A 25 0.38 6.58 -1.48
N VAL A 26 0.14 7.63 -0.72
CA VAL A 26 0.81 8.92 -0.92
C VAL A 26 2.05 8.93 -0.03
N THR A 27 3.22 8.82 -0.63
CA THR A 27 4.49 8.73 0.11
C THR A 27 5.34 10.01 0.05
N GLY A 28 4.86 11.06 -0.59
CA GLY A 28 5.57 12.30 -0.81
C GLY A 28 5.79 12.59 -2.30
N ASP A 29 6.92 13.13 -2.67
CA ASP A 29 7.25 13.36 -4.06
C ASP A 29 7.43 12.04 -4.79
N TRP A 30 6.67 11.86 -5.87
CA TRP A 30 6.68 10.66 -6.66
C TRP A 30 7.90 10.63 -7.58
N THR A 31 8.65 9.55 -7.57
CA THR A 31 9.64 9.28 -8.61
C THR A 31 8.96 8.73 -9.87
N GLY A 32 9.61 8.80 -11.01
CA GLY A 32 9.10 8.18 -12.25
C GLY A 32 8.81 6.70 -12.07
N GLU A 33 9.69 5.96 -11.39
CA GLU A 33 9.50 4.53 -11.11
C GLU A 33 8.26 4.24 -10.23
N GLU A 34 7.97 5.11 -9.25
CA GLU A 34 6.78 4.97 -8.42
C GLU A 34 5.51 5.25 -9.19
N LEU A 35 5.51 6.24 -10.06
CA LEU A 35 4.40 6.53 -10.96
C LEU A 35 4.14 5.36 -11.91
N ASP A 36 5.17 4.80 -12.52
CA ASP A 36 5.06 3.63 -13.40
C ASP A 36 4.46 2.43 -12.67
N ARG A 37 4.85 2.18 -11.44
CA ARG A 37 4.28 1.08 -10.64
C ARG A 37 2.82 1.31 -10.27
N ILE A 38 2.43 2.54 -9.95
CA ILE A 38 1.03 2.88 -9.70
C ILE A 38 0.21 2.69 -10.97
N GLN A 39 0.70 3.18 -12.08
CA GLN A 39 0.10 3.00 -13.39
C GLN A 39 -0.13 1.52 -13.70
N GLN A 40 0.89 0.68 -13.58
CA GLN A 40 0.82 -0.75 -13.80
C GLN A 40 -0.16 -1.44 -12.84
N MET A 41 -0.18 -1.04 -11.56
CA MET A 41 -1.11 -1.56 -10.57
C MET A 41 -2.55 -1.26 -10.96
N VAL A 42 -2.84 -0.02 -11.34
CA VAL A 42 -4.20 0.40 -11.71
C VAL A 42 -4.63 -0.29 -13.01
N GLN A 43 -3.74 -0.38 -14.01
CA GLN A 43 -3.98 -1.09 -15.26
C GLN A 43 -4.30 -2.57 -15.01
N SER A 44 -3.50 -3.25 -14.20
CA SER A 44 -3.74 -4.66 -13.82
C SER A 44 -5.09 -4.89 -13.14
N LEU A 45 -5.56 -3.92 -12.34
CA LEU A 45 -6.89 -3.99 -11.72
C LEU A 45 -8.01 -3.79 -12.73
N VAL A 46 -7.84 -2.84 -13.65
CA VAL A 46 -8.78 -2.60 -14.75
C VAL A 46 -8.98 -3.87 -15.57
N GLU A 47 -7.91 -4.51 -15.99
CA GLU A 47 -7.94 -5.74 -16.78
C GLU A 47 -8.56 -6.91 -16.01
N ARG A 48 -8.12 -7.15 -14.79
CA ARG A 48 -8.60 -8.25 -13.94
C ARG A 48 -10.10 -8.18 -13.68
N HIS A 49 -10.62 -6.99 -13.47
CA HIS A 49 -12.01 -6.78 -13.11
C HIS A 49 -12.87 -6.27 -14.24
N ASN A 50 -12.29 -6.10 -15.43
CA ASN A 50 -12.98 -5.57 -16.61
C ASN A 50 -13.72 -4.25 -16.30
N TYR A 51 -13.03 -3.32 -15.66
CA TYR A 51 -13.58 -2.00 -15.39
C TYR A 51 -13.67 -1.20 -16.69
N ARG A 52 -14.80 -0.53 -16.90
CA ARG A 52 -15.03 0.33 -18.06
C ARG A 52 -14.71 1.80 -17.83
N CYS A 53 -14.63 2.19 -16.56
CA CYS A 53 -14.36 3.55 -16.15
C CYS A 53 -13.52 3.56 -14.88
N VAL A 54 -12.55 4.46 -14.82
CA VAL A 54 -11.75 4.78 -13.64
C VAL A 54 -12.00 6.23 -13.27
N ILE A 55 -12.52 6.48 -12.08
CA ILE A 55 -12.64 7.82 -11.52
C ILE A 55 -11.36 8.09 -10.75
N ASN A 56 -10.51 8.94 -11.28
CA ASN A 56 -9.23 9.28 -10.66
C ASN A 56 -9.38 10.48 -9.73
N HIS A 57 -9.24 10.21 -8.45
CA HIS A 57 -9.19 11.22 -7.38
C HIS A 57 -7.86 11.23 -6.64
N SER A 58 -6.83 10.56 -7.20
CA SER A 58 -5.53 10.43 -6.55
C SER A 58 -4.66 11.69 -6.65
N GLY A 59 -4.87 12.49 -7.66
CA GLY A 59 -3.99 13.62 -8.00
C GLY A 59 -2.75 13.20 -8.79
N ILE A 60 -2.67 11.94 -9.22
CA ILE A 60 -1.64 11.41 -10.10
C ILE A 60 -2.24 11.29 -11.50
N ASP A 61 -1.53 11.75 -12.52
CA ASP A 61 -1.96 11.58 -13.91
C ASP A 61 -1.91 10.10 -14.28
N LEU A 62 -3.05 9.53 -14.63
CA LEU A 62 -3.17 8.13 -15.03
C LEU A 62 -3.51 8.05 -16.53
N THR A 63 -2.69 7.33 -17.27
CA THR A 63 -2.93 6.96 -18.66
C THR A 63 -3.19 5.46 -18.73
N LEU A 64 -4.44 5.06 -18.97
CA LEU A 64 -4.87 3.66 -18.93
C LEU A 64 -5.39 3.22 -20.29
N ASP A 65 -5.04 2.00 -20.69
CA ASP A 65 -5.47 1.43 -21.95
C ASP A 65 -6.88 0.84 -21.86
N GLY A 66 -7.71 1.15 -22.87
CA GLY A 66 -9.03 0.54 -23.04
C GLY A 66 -10.08 0.92 -22.00
N VAL A 67 -9.85 1.97 -21.20
CA VAL A 67 -10.77 2.43 -20.15
C VAL A 67 -10.85 3.95 -20.11
N GLU A 68 -12.05 4.46 -19.84
CA GLU A 68 -12.24 5.89 -19.62
C GLU A 68 -11.70 6.32 -18.25
N VAL A 69 -10.89 7.40 -18.22
CA VAL A 69 -10.40 7.99 -16.97
C VAL A 69 -11.10 9.34 -16.75
N ILE A 70 -11.81 9.45 -15.64
CA ILE A 70 -12.47 10.69 -15.22
C ILE A 70 -11.68 11.32 -14.10
N GLU A 71 -11.03 12.45 -14.38
CA GLU A 71 -10.25 13.19 -13.39
C GLU A 71 -11.17 14.06 -12.53
N THR A 72 -11.10 13.88 -11.22
CA THR A 72 -11.90 14.66 -10.26
C THR A 72 -11.10 15.60 -9.39
N ARG A 73 -9.75 15.47 -9.41
CA ARG A 73 -8.82 16.31 -8.67
C ARG A 73 -7.96 17.09 -9.64
N GLN A 74 -8.48 18.19 -10.18
CA GLN A 74 -7.72 19.11 -11.03
C GLN A 74 -7.37 20.39 -10.25
N GLY A 75 -6.06 20.68 -10.19
CA GLY A 75 -5.50 21.94 -9.73
C GLY A 75 -5.48 22.15 -8.22
N GLU A 76 -4.39 22.67 -7.72
CA GLU A 76 -4.16 22.97 -6.29
C GLU A 76 -5.06 24.09 -5.73
N SER A 77 -5.80 24.81 -6.58
CA SER A 77 -6.61 25.99 -6.20
C SER A 77 -8.06 25.72 -5.86
N SER A 78 -8.59 24.51 -6.10
CA SER A 78 -9.96 24.18 -5.70
C SER A 78 -9.96 23.57 -4.31
N GLY A 79 -10.56 24.25 -3.34
CA GLY A 79 -10.63 23.77 -1.96
C GLY A 79 -11.17 22.34 -1.86
N ALA A 80 -10.74 21.61 -0.83
CA ALA A 80 -11.07 20.18 -0.61
C ALA A 80 -12.57 19.85 -0.75
N ARG A 81 -13.45 20.78 -0.40
CA ARG A 81 -14.91 20.65 -0.52
C ARG A 81 -15.37 20.52 -1.98
N ASN A 82 -14.79 21.30 -2.89
CA ASN A 82 -15.14 21.24 -4.32
C ASN A 82 -14.64 19.93 -4.95
N SER A 83 -13.50 19.45 -4.52
CA SER A 83 -12.93 18.18 -4.99
C SER A 83 -13.80 16.98 -4.60
N LEU A 84 -14.29 16.93 -3.36
CA LEU A 84 -15.21 15.88 -2.90
C LEU A 84 -16.57 15.93 -3.62
N GLN A 85 -17.08 17.13 -3.90
CA GLN A 85 -18.32 17.27 -4.67
C GLN A 85 -18.16 16.71 -6.09
N ARG A 86 -17.06 17.05 -6.78
CA ARG A 86 -16.77 16.49 -8.12
C ARG A 86 -16.66 14.97 -8.11
N LEU A 87 -16.01 14.40 -7.09
CA LEU A 87 -15.94 12.96 -6.92
C LEU A 87 -17.34 12.35 -6.80
N THR A 88 -18.20 12.93 -5.95
CA THR A 88 -19.56 12.48 -5.74
C THR A 88 -20.38 12.56 -7.03
N ASP A 89 -20.25 13.64 -7.77
CA ASP A 89 -20.96 13.86 -9.04
C ASP A 89 -20.50 12.85 -10.11
N ALA A 90 -19.21 12.64 -10.25
CA ALA A 90 -18.64 11.66 -11.18
C ALA A 90 -19.11 10.23 -10.86
N VAL A 91 -19.17 9.86 -9.59
CA VAL A 91 -19.69 8.56 -9.13
C VAL A 91 -21.17 8.40 -9.49
N ASN A 92 -21.98 9.41 -9.20
CA ASN A 92 -23.43 9.36 -9.48
C ASN A 92 -23.71 9.31 -10.98
N LEU A 93 -22.92 10.01 -11.80
CA LEU A 93 -23.01 9.95 -13.25
C LEU A 93 -22.65 8.54 -13.74
N SER A 94 -21.50 8.01 -13.35
CA SER A 94 -21.03 6.68 -13.74
C SER A 94 -21.99 5.57 -13.34
N LYS A 95 -22.70 5.69 -12.21
CA LYS A 95 -23.75 4.73 -11.82
C LYS A 95 -24.89 4.66 -12.81
N LYS A 96 -25.31 5.80 -13.33
CA LYS A 96 -26.40 5.84 -14.33
C LYS A 96 -25.96 5.27 -15.66
N GLU A 97 -24.72 5.54 -16.03
CA GLU A 97 -24.20 5.19 -17.36
C GLU A 97 -23.81 3.73 -17.49
N TYR A 98 -23.20 3.15 -16.45
CA TYR A 98 -22.60 1.82 -16.51
C TYR A 98 -23.38 0.71 -15.79
N ASP A 99 -24.58 0.97 -15.32
CA ASP A 99 -25.43 -0.01 -14.59
C ASP A 99 -24.63 -0.81 -13.54
N LEU A 100 -24.04 -0.10 -12.62
CA LEU A 100 -23.04 -0.63 -11.72
C LEU A 100 -23.63 -1.62 -10.71
N ARG A 101 -23.14 -2.86 -10.71
CA ARG A 101 -23.54 -3.91 -9.76
C ARG A 101 -22.67 -3.91 -8.52
N ARG A 102 -23.30 -3.94 -7.35
CA ARG A 102 -22.61 -4.01 -6.06
C ARG A 102 -21.87 -5.34 -5.90
N ARG A 103 -20.52 -5.31 -5.76
CA ARG A 103 -19.74 -6.48 -5.33
C ARG A 103 -19.78 -6.59 -3.80
N LYS A 104 -19.92 -7.81 -3.27
CA LYS A 104 -19.90 -8.06 -1.82
C LYS A 104 -18.48 -7.98 -1.25
N GLY A 105 -18.37 -7.34 -0.08
CA GLY A 105 -17.18 -6.76 0.53
C GLY A 105 -15.91 -7.59 0.71
N GLU A 106 -15.94 -8.92 0.88
CA GLU A 106 -14.73 -9.67 1.24
C GLU A 106 -13.77 -9.82 0.05
N SER A 107 -14.29 -10.05 -1.16
CA SER A 107 -13.46 -10.15 -2.36
C SER A 107 -12.84 -8.80 -2.75
N VAL A 108 -13.55 -7.69 -2.56
CA VAL A 108 -13.06 -6.34 -2.87
C VAL A 108 -11.89 -5.96 -1.97
N ASN A 109 -11.97 -6.25 -0.68
CA ASN A 109 -10.89 -5.96 0.25
C ASN A 109 -9.65 -6.82 -0.04
N MET A 110 -9.83 -8.09 -0.41
CA MET A 110 -8.71 -8.96 -0.77
C MET A 110 -8.02 -8.46 -2.05
N ASP A 111 -8.77 -8.08 -3.07
CA ASP A 111 -8.21 -7.53 -4.30
C ASP A 111 -7.44 -6.23 -4.04
N ARG A 112 -7.96 -5.37 -3.18
CA ARG A 112 -7.30 -4.16 -2.71
C ARG A 112 -5.97 -4.49 -2.03
N PHE A 113 -5.96 -5.44 -1.10
CA PHE A 113 -4.74 -5.83 -0.41
C PHE A 113 -3.71 -6.48 -1.34
N LYS A 114 -4.15 -7.30 -2.28
CA LYS A 114 -3.29 -7.86 -3.33
C LYS A 114 -2.64 -6.77 -4.18
N SER A 115 -3.41 -5.77 -4.58
CA SER A 115 -2.90 -4.66 -5.39
C SER A 115 -1.85 -3.84 -4.65
N ILE A 116 -2.13 -3.52 -3.39
CA ILE A 116 -1.17 -2.78 -2.56
C ILE A 116 0.06 -3.62 -2.25
N SER A 117 -0.10 -4.93 -2.04
CA SER A 117 1.04 -5.83 -1.86
C SER A 117 1.94 -5.85 -3.10
N ARG A 118 1.37 -5.91 -4.30
CA ARG A 118 2.14 -5.81 -5.55
C ARG A 118 2.88 -4.48 -5.67
N TYR A 119 2.22 -3.38 -5.31
CA TYR A 119 2.88 -2.07 -5.30
C TYR A 119 4.05 -2.01 -4.32
N LEU A 120 3.83 -2.46 -3.07
CA LEU A 120 4.84 -2.36 -2.01
C LEU A 120 5.98 -3.39 -2.15
N TYR A 121 5.65 -4.61 -2.56
CA TYR A 121 6.56 -5.76 -2.47
C TYR A 121 6.78 -6.46 -3.81
N GLY A 122 6.15 -6.01 -4.90
CA GLY A 122 6.24 -6.63 -6.22
C GLY A 122 5.45 -7.94 -6.37
N ARG A 123 4.79 -8.43 -5.31
CA ARG A 123 4.08 -9.71 -5.27
C ARG A 123 2.90 -9.70 -4.30
N ASP A 124 1.97 -10.64 -4.48
CA ASP A 124 0.77 -10.76 -3.65
C ASP A 124 0.43 -12.20 -3.25
N ASP A 125 1.23 -13.17 -3.63
CA ASP A 125 1.03 -14.60 -3.39
C ASP A 125 1.01 -14.97 -1.90
N TRP A 126 1.66 -14.20 -1.03
CA TRP A 126 1.58 -14.39 0.41
C TRP A 126 0.16 -14.21 0.99
N LEU A 127 -0.72 -13.54 0.24
CA LEU A 127 -2.14 -13.38 0.59
C LEU A 127 -3.01 -14.55 0.17
N GLU A 128 -2.47 -15.54 -0.54
CA GLU A 128 -3.20 -16.73 -0.93
C GLU A 128 -3.59 -17.58 0.29
N GLY A 129 -4.88 -17.95 0.34
CA GLY A 129 -5.46 -18.67 1.49
C GLY A 129 -5.71 -17.79 2.72
N CYS A 130 -5.37 -16.51 2.68
CA CYS A 130 -5.66 -15.59 3.77
C CYS A 130 -7.14 -15.21 3.83
N ARG A 131 -7.61 -14.91 5.04
CA ARG A 131 -8.93 -14.35 5.32
C ARG A 131 -8.80 -12.99 5.97
N ILE A 132 -9.73 -12.09 5.63
CA ILE A 132 -9.78 -10.74 6.20
C ILE A 132 -10.82 -10.72 7.30
N LYS A 133 -10.45 -10.25 8.48
CA LYS A 133 -11.36 -10.05 9.61
C LYS A 133 -11.25 -8.64 10.16
N GLY A 134 -12.35 -8.16 10.73
CA GLY A 134 -12.40 -6.85 11.39
C GLY A 134 -13.13 -5.81 10.58
N LYS A 135 -13.00 -4.57 11.00
CA LYS A 135 -13.65 -3.38 10.44
C LYS A 135 -12.65 -2.24 10.34
N PRO A 136 -12.90 -1.25 9.44
CA PRO A 136 -12.12 -0.04 9.46
C PRO A 136 -12.03 0.56 10.88
N PRO A 137 -10.93 1.15 11.29
CA PRO A 137 -9.71 1.42 10.51
C PRO A 137 -8.67 0.28 10.53
N ARG A 138 -8.99 -0.88 11.06
CA ARG A 138 -8.04 -2.00 11.19
C ARG A 138 -8.64 -3.29 10.65
N TRP A 139 -7.98 -3.90 9.67
CA TRP A 139 -8.28 -5.25 9.22
C TRP A 139 -7.17 -6.19 9.64
N ARG A 140 -7.57 -7.35 10.12
CA ARG A 140 -6.68 -8.45 10.46
C ARG A 140 -6.64 -9.43 9.30
N ILE A 141 -5.45 -9.77 8.85
CA ILE A 141 -5.20 -10.76 7.81
C ILE A 141 -4.74 -12.02 8.52
N GLU A 142 -5.47 -13.10 8.34
CA GLU A 142 -5.22 -14.38 8.97
C GLU A 142 -5.01 -15.47 7.93
N LYS A 143 -4.04 -16.37 8.20
CA LYS A 143 -3.79 -17.61 7.46
C LYS A 143 -3.74 -18.75 8.45
N ASP A 144 -4.49 -19.81 8.20
CA ASP A 144 -4.58 -21.00 9.06
C ASP A 144 -4.87 -20.68 10.54
N GLY A 145 -5.77 -19.72 10.77
CA GLY A 145 -6.18 -19.27 12.09
C GLY A 145 -5.19 -18.35 12.82
N LYS A 146 -4.01 -18.09 12.25
CA LYS A 146 -2.99 -17.21 12.82
C LYS A 146 -3.01 -15.86 12.13
N GLN A 147 -2.80 -14.80 12.89
CA GLN A 147 -2.65 -13.46 12.32
C GLN A 147 -1.31 -13.35 11.58
N VAL A 148 -1.35 -13.03 10.31
CA VAL A 148 -0.17 -12.78 9.47
C VAL A 148 0.17 -11.30 9.46
N ALA A 149 -0.85 -10.45 9.29
CA ALA A 149 -0.66 -9.01 9.24
C ALA A 149 -1.88 -8.26 9.77
N LEU A 150 -1.66 -6.99 10.09
CA LEU A 150 -2.70 -5.98 10.27
C LEU A 150 -2.59 -4.98 9.13
N TRP A 151 -3.72 -4.65 8.52
CA TRP A 151 -3.83 -3.51 7.65
C TRP A 151 -4.24 -2.28 8.44
N PHE A 152 -3.50 -1.19 8.26
CA PHE A 152 -3.81 0.11 8.83
C PHE A 152 -4.23 1.06 7.73
N PHE A 153 -5.44 1.59 7.86
CA PHE A 153 -6.03 2.49 6.89
C PHE A 153 -5.26 3.82 6.76
N ASP A 154 -4.73 4.31 7.85
CA ASP A 154 -3.98 5.57 7.95
C ASP A 154 -2.55 5.50 7.39
N ARG A 155 -2.07 4.32 7.03
CA ARG A 155 -0.67 4.10 6.65
C ARG A 155 -0.48 3.48 5.27
N ALA A 156 -1.55 3.11 4.57
CA ALA A 156 -1.52 2.33 3.33
C ALA A 156 -0.55 1.15 3.36
N GLY A 157 -0.46 0.45 4.47
CA GLY A 157 0.54 -0.59 4.62
C GLY A 157 0.14 -1.70 5.58
N PHE A 158 0.88 -2.80 5.49
CA PHE A 158 0.74 -3.94 6.35
C PHE A 158 1.72 -3.84 7.51
N ALA A 159 1.27 -4.18 8.72
CA ALA A 159 2.13 -4.44 9.85
C ALA A 159 2.14 -5.95 10.09
N PHE A 160 3.26 -6.59 9.81
CA PHE A 160 3.38 -8.03 9.91
C PHE A 160 3.54 -8.50 11.36
N SER A 161 2.94 -9.64 11.67
CA SER A 161 3.07 -10.27 12.98
C SER A 161 4.40 -11.02 13.09
N LYS A 162 4.80 -11.28 14.33
CA LYS A 162 6.02 -12.07 14.61
C LYS A 162 5.91 -13.49 13.99
N GLU A 163 4.74 -14.06 14.02
CA GLU A 163 4.47 -15.41 13.49
C GLU A 163 4.62 -15.50 11.97
N ALA A 164 4.50 -14.37 11.28
CA ALA A 164 4.67 -14.30 9.83
C ALA A 164 6.14 -14.17 9.39
N ILE A 165 7.05 -13.80 10.29
CA ILE A 165 8.41 -13.40 9.93
C ILE A 165 9.21 -14.49 9.22
N THR A 166 9.17 -15.70 9.71
CA THR A 166 9.86 -16.83 9.07
C THR A 166 9.38 -17.00 7.64
N PHE A 167 8.07 -17.02 7.44
CA PHE A 167 7.46 -17.12 6.12
C PHE A 167 7.85 -15.93 5.21
N LEU A 168 7.82 -14.71 5.73
CA LEU A 168 8.18 -13.50 4.98
C LEU A 168 9.65 -13.49 4.58
N HIS A 169 10.52 -13.97 5.47
CA HIS A 169 11.96 -14.08 5.20
C HIS A 169 12.26 -15.17 4.17
N GLU A 170 11.75 -16.38 4.37
CA GLU A 170 11.96 -17.52 3.47
C GLU A 170 11.41 -17.29 2.05
N ASN A 171 10.40 -16.44 1.93
CA ASN A 171 9.79 -16.11 0.65
C ASN A 171 10.23 -14.74 0.10
N GLU A 172 11.21 -14.08 0.71
CA GLU A 172 11.77 -12.79 0.25
C GLU A 172 10.69 -11.73 -0.02
N ILE A 173 9.69 -11.63 0.87
CA ILE A 173 8.54 -10.73 0.66
C ILE A 173 8.87 -9.30 1.07
N LEU A 174 9.64 -9.13 2.15
CA LEU A 174 10.04 -7.81 2.64
C LEU A 174 11.49 -7.50 2.28
N PRO A 175 11.78 -6.23 1.94
CA PRO A 175 13.16 -5.80 1.80
C PRO A 175 13.91 -5.97 3.13
N CYS A 176 15.19 -6.21 3.02
CA CYS A 176 16.04 -6.55 4.14
C CYS A 176 17.05 -5.44 4.48
N VAL A 177 17.36 -5.36 5.75
CA VAL A 177 18.48 -4.57 6.29
C VAL A 177 19.37 -5.49 7.10
N HIS A 178 20.63 -5.56 6.74
CA HIS A 178 21.63 -6.36 7.45
C HIS A 178 22.38 -5.49 8.45
N LEU A 179 22.41 -5.93 9.69
CA LEU A 179 23.17 -5.27 10.73
C LEU A 179 24.63 -5.76 10.72
N LYS A 180 25.54 -4.88 11.09
CA LYS A 180 26.93 -5.23 11.30
C LYS A 180 27.05 -6.36 12.35
N PRO A 181 27.95 -7.32 12.16
CA PRO A 181 28.23 -8.35 13.14
C PRO A 181 28.51 -7.77 14.53
N SER A 182 28.11 -8.47 15.57
CA SER A 182 28.37 -8.08 16.97
C SER A 182 27.67 -6.81 17.48
N ILE A 183 26.85 -6.16 16.66
CA ILE A 183 26.06 -5.01 17.11
C ILE A 183 24.87 -5.50 17.94
N LYS A 184 24.76 -5.04 19.18
CA LYS A 184 23.54 -5.23 19.96
C LYS A 184 22.48 -4.22 19.53
N TRP A 185 21.59 -4.62 18.63
CA TRP A 185 20.55 -3.72 18.14
C TRP A 185 19.59 -3.30 19.27
N LYS A 186 19.47 -2.00 19.44
CA LYS A 186 18.55 -1.38 20.41
C LYS A 186 17.98 -0.10 19.79
N GLY A 187 16.67 -0.12 19.47
CA GLY A 187 16.00 1.07 18.96
C GLY A 187 16.06 1.22 17.44
N ASP A 188 15.97 2.46 16.98
CA ASP A 188 15.83 2.80 15.56
C ASP A 188 17.12 2.50 14.77
N LEU A 189 16.96 2.31 13.45
CA LEU A 189 18.08 2.03 12.55
C LEU A 189 18.78 3.34 12.14
N HIS A 190 20.10 3.31 12.17
CA HIS A 190 21.00 4.36 11.73
C HIS A 190 22.09 3.76 10.86
N LEU A 191 22.62 4.51 9.91
CA LEU A 191 23.65 4.02 8.99
C LEU A 191 24.87 3.39 9.71
N GLY A 192 25.23 3.91 10.88
CA GLY A 192 26.38 3.42 11.67
C GLY A 192 26.29 1.95 12.10
N ILE A 193 25.08 1.39 12.23
CA ILE A 193 24.88 -0.01 12.64
C ILE A 193 24.51 -0.94 11.47
N ILE A 194 24.28 -0.39 10.30
CA ILE A 194 23.88 -1.11 9.08
C ILE A 194 25.13 -1.54 8.32
N GLU A 195 25.19 -2.78 7.90
CA GLU A 195 26.18 -3.34 6.99
C GLU A 195 25.76 -3.18 5.53
N SER A 196 24.54 -3.60 5.23
CA SER A 196 23.92 -3.48 3.90
C SER A 196 22.41 -3.39 3.98
N TYR A 197 21.78 -2.95 2.91
CA TYR A 197 20.34 -2.82 2.80
C TYR A 197 19.90 -2.85 1.35
N ASP A 198 18.62 -3.19 1.11
CA ASP A 198 18.03 -3.18 -0.21
C ASP A 198 17.75 -1.74 -0.68
N ASN A 199 18.26 -1.36 -1.84
CA ASN A 199 18.06 -0.02 -2.40
C ASN A 199 16.60 0.27 -2.80
N ASN A 200 15.79 -0.78 -3.00
CA ASN A 200 14.39 -0.66 -3.36
C ASN A 200 13.45 -0.44 -2.16
N ILE A 201 14.00 -0.25 -0.96
CA ILE A 201 13.23 0.15 0.23
C ILE A 201 12.49 1.45 -0.07
N ARG A 202 11.19 1.48 0.24
CA ARG A 202 10.32 2.65 0.09
C ARG A 202 10.05 3.31 1.43
N ARG A 203 9.79 4.59 1.39
CA ARG A 203 9.36 5.33 2.58
C ARG A 203 8.06 4.73 3.15
N GLY A 204 8.02 4.51 4.45
CA GLY A 204 6.86 3.95 5.16
C GLY A 204 6.70 2.43 5.03
N GLN A 205 7.57 1.76 4.26
CA GLN A 205 7.54 0.32 4.08
C GLN A 205 8.09 -0.41 5.32
N ASP A 206 7.46 -1.52 5.68
CA ASP A 206 8.03 -2.45 6.65
C ASP A 206 9.16 -3.24 6.01
N LEU A 207 10.20 -3.48 6.77
CA LEU A 207 11.40 -4.19 6.36
C LEU A 207 11.87 -5.16 7.44
N LEU A 208 12.54 -6.23 7.02
CA LEU A 208 13.16 -7.18 7.92
C LEU A 208 14.55 -6.67 8.34
N VAL A 209 14.84 -6.85 9.61
CA VAL A 209 16.18 -6.59 10.16
C VAL A 209 16.85 -7.92 10.42
N LEU A 210 17.94 -8.15 9.71
CA LEU A 210 18.72 -9.37 9.77
C LEU A 210 20.06 -9.12 10.50
N GLN A 211 20.52 -10.11 11.23
CA GLN A 211 21.86 -10.16 11.79
C GLN A 211 22.40 -11.58 11.65
N ASP A 212 23.59 -11.72 11.13
CA ASP A 212 24.21 -13.03 10.85
C ASP A 212 23.25 -13.96 10.05
N GLY A 213 22.54 -13.39 9.06
CA GLY A 213 21.59 -14.08 8.19
C GLY A 213 20.27 -14.48 8.86
N ARG A 214 19.99 -14.06 10.10
CA ARG A 214 18.78 -14.42 10.84
C ARG A 214 17.92 -13.19 11.12
N PRO A 215 16.59 -13.28 11.00
CA PRO A 215 15.68 -12.21 11.38
C PRO A 215 15.80 -11.91 12.88
N VAL A 216 16.14 -10.67 13.23
CA VAL A 216 16.21 -10.20 14.61
C VAL A 216 15.11 -9.20 14.94
N GLY A 217 14.34 -8.78 13.94
CA GLY A 217 13.19 -7.91 14.12
C GLY A 217 12.69 -7.31 12.82
N SER A 218 11.79 -6.35 12.96
CA SER A 218 11.28 -5.54 11.85
C SER A 218 11.37 -4.05 12.18
N ALA A 219 11.47 -3.25 11.14
CA ALA A 219 11.49 -1.80 11.24
C ALA A 219 10.63 -1.20 10.13
N ARG A 220 10.29 0.09 10.27
CA ARG A 220 9.60 0.85 9.24
C ARG A 220 10.51 1.94 8.72
N SER A 221 10.71 1.97 7.42
CA SER A 221 11.53 2.97 6.76
C SER A 221 10.96 4.39 6.94
N LEU A 222 11.82 5.35 7.21
CA LEU A 222 11.49 6.78 7.30
C LEU A 222 11.85 7.54 6.02
N ALA A 223 12.76 6.97 5.21
CA ALA A 223 13.19 7.50 3.93
C ALA A 223 13.39 6.36 2.93
N PRO A 224 13.31 6.59 1.62
CA PRO A 224 13.61 5.56 0.63
C PRO A 224 15.08 5.14 0.70
N GLY A 225 15.36 3.88 0.32
CA GLY A 225 16.70 3.29 0.45
C GLY A 225 17.79 4.06 -0.29
N TRP A 226 17.51 4.62 -1.44
CA TRP A 226 18.48 5.44 -2.21
C TRP A 226 18.93 6.73 -1.51
N GLU A 227 18.15 7.22 -0.54
CA GLU A 227 18.51 8.41 0.25
C GLU A 227 19.35 8.04 1.48
N TRP A 228 19.39 6.77 1.89
CA TRP A 228 19.96 6.38 3.17
C TRP A 228 21.44 6.73 3.32
N ALA A 229 22.22 6.58 2.25
CA ALA A 229 23.66 6.88 2.29
C ALA A 229 23.95 8.35 2.60
N GLY A 230 23.04 9.27 2.23
CA GLY A 230 23.17 10.70 2.45
C GLY A 230 22.36 11.25 3.62
N THR A 231 21.54 10.41 4.27
CA THR A 231 20.61 10.87 5.32
C THR A 231 21.24 10.74 6.72
N PRO A 232 21.50 11.84 7.42
CA PRO A 232 21.94 11.79 8.81
C PRO A 232 20.78 11.37 9.73
N GLY A 233 21.07 10.61 10.78
CA GLY A 233 20.09 10.29 11.81
C GLY A 233 19.35 8.97 11.58
N ARG A 234 18.05 8.97 11.86
CA ARG A 234 17.23 7.77 11.83
C ARG A 234 16.76 7.44 10.42
N LEU A 235 17.07 6.25 9.96
CA LEU A 235 16.67 5.73 8.64
C LEU A 235 15.41 4.91 8.70
N ALA A 236 15.22 4.14 9.77
CA ALA A 236 14.00 3.40 10.00
C ALA A 236 13.68 3.31 11.50
N LYS A 237 12.39 3.33 11.81
CA LYS A 237 11.86 3.19 13.16
C LYS A 237 11.70 1.72 13.51
N MET A 238 12.24 1.29 14.63
CA MET A 238 12.04 -0.07 15.13
C MET A 238 10.54 -0.33 15.35
N HIS A 239 10.04 -1.42 14.77
CA HIS A 239 8.64 -1.84 14.92
C HIS A 239 8.55 -2.99 15.92
N GLN A 240 9.33 -4.05 15.72
CA GLN A 240 9.31 -5.22 16.57
C GLN A 240 10.72 -5.86 16.65
N LYS A 241 11.06 -6.41 17.79
CA LYS A 241 12.30 -7.18 18.03
C LYS A 241 11.93 -8.62 18.36
N TYR A 242 12.74 -9.58 17.88
CA TYR A 242 12.54 -11.02 18.05
C TYR A 242 13.55 -11.65 18.99
#